data_c2273833ed919fd7976690a9a45a59be
#
_entry.id   c2273833ed919fd7976690a9a45a59be
#
_cell.length_a   1.000
_cell.length_b   1.000
_cell.length_c   1.000
_cell.angle_alpha   90.00
_cell.angle_beta   90.00
_cell.angle_gamma   90.00
#
_symmetry.space_group_name_H-M   'P 1'
#
loop_
_entity.id
_entity.type
_entity.pdbx_description
1 polymer ?
#
loop_
_entity_poly.entity_id
_entity_poly.type
_entity_poly.pdbx_seq_one_letter_code
_entity_poly.pdbx_strand_id
1 'polypeptide(L)'
;MNEKQEAVLCSPLKGRVMPLDEVADEAFAQGVLGDGVAVCPTEGVLCAPADGRVGQLFESRHALTYLVDGGAELLLHIGLDTVALKGAPFTVKVREGQSCARGEGLVVFDIGAIRAAGYDVTTPMIVSNSEDYTLKVLARGEVDVGAPLLCLRRKEAKK
;
A
#
# COMPACT_ATOMS: atom_id res chain seq x y z
N MET A 1 -18.28 -20.38 9.10
CA MET A 1 -17.39 -19.31 8.79
C MET A 1 -16.11 -19.84 8.21
N ASN A 2 -15.71 -19.29 7.15
CA ASN A 2 -14.57 -19.78 6.42
C ASN A 2 -13.38 -18.84 6.59
N GLU A 3 -12.29 -19.36 7.12
CA GLU A 3 -11.07 -18.57 7.30
C GLU A 3 -10.56 -18.00 6.00
N LYS A 4 -10.86 -18.65 4.88
CA LYS A 4 -10.44 -18.16 3.56
C LYS A 4 -11.07 -16.82 3.19
N GLN A 5 -12.11 -16.40 3.93
CA GLN A 5 -12.76 -15.13 3.68
C GLN A 5 -12.07 -13.96 4.36
N GLU A 6 -11.05 -14.24 5.17
CA GLU A 6 -10.27 -13.19 5.82
C GLU A 6 -8.84 -13.17 5.31
N ALA A 7 -8.30 -11.96 5.22
CA ALA A 7 -6.90 -11.76 4.90
C ALA A 7 -6.36 -10.65 5.77
N VAL A 8 -5.14 -10.80 6.25
CA VAL A 8 -4.45 -9.76 7.00
C VAL A 8 -3.36 -9.19 6.12
N LEU A 9 -3.40 -7.88 5.91
CA LEU A 9 -2.34 -7.17 5.23
C LEU A 9 -1.41 -6.59 6.28
N CYS A 10 -0.11 -6.82 6.10
CA CYS A 10 0.89 -6.30 7.00
C CYS A 10 1.39 -4.97 6.50
N SER A 11 2.01 -4.19 7.40
CA SER A 11 2.53 -2.90 6.99
C SER A 11 3.61 -3.07 5.93
N PRO A 12 3.49 -2.37 4.79
CA PRO A 12 4.50 -2.43 3.74
C PRO A 12 5.70 -1.55 4.05
N LEU A 13 5.62 -0.75 5.12
CA LEU A 13 6.65 0.25 5.45
C LEU A 13 6.86 0.30 6.95
N LYS A 14 8.08 0.66 7.33
CA LYS A 14 8.35 1.07 8.70
C LYS A 14 8.00 2.54 8.81
N GLY A 15 7.11 2.89 9.74
CA GLY A 15 6.70 4.27 9.91
C GLY A 15 5.47 4.41 10.76
N ARG A 16 4.75 5.51 10.54
CA ARG A 16 3.60 5.88 11.35
C ARG A 16 2.32 5.66 10.56
N VAL A 17 1.40 4.92 11.16
CA VAL A 17 0.09 4.66 10.55
C VAL A 17 -0.75 5.93 10.57
N MET A 18 -1.41 6.21 9.45
CA MET A 18 -2.29 7.36 9.31
C MET A 18 -3.62 6.89 8.73
N PRO A 19 -4.76 7.30 9.34
CA PRO A 19 -6.05 7.01 8.72
C PRO A 19 -6.12 7.64 7.33
N LEU A 20 -6.79 6.95 6.41
CA LEU A 20 -6.84 7.40 5.03
C LEU A 20 -7.46 8.79 4.89
N ASP A 21 -8.48 9.10 5.70
CA ASP A 21 -9.17 10.38 5.63
C ASP A 21 -8.33 11.56 6.13
N GLU A 22 -7.17 11.30 6.70
CA GLU A 22 -6.22 12.34 7.12
C GLU A 22 -5.12 12.61 6.12
N VAL A 23 -5.10 11.85 5.03
CA VAL A 23 -4.09 12.03 3.97
C VAL A 23 -4.35 13.36 3.25
N ALA A 24 -3.28 14.09 2.97
CA ALA A 24 -3.37 15.45 2.38
C ALA A 24 -3.59 15.42 0.86
N ASP A 25 -4.38 14.48 0.38
CA ASP A 25 -4.76 14.34 -1.03
C ASP A 25 -6.21 13.91 -1.05
N GLU A 26 -7.07 14.72 -1.64
CA GLU A 26 -8.52 14.49 -1.57
C GLU A 26 -8.94 13.17 -2.21
N ALA A 27 -8.33 12.78 -3.30
CA ALA A 27 -8.71 11.54 -3.97
C ALA A 27 -8.50 10.33 -3.05
N PHE A 28 -7.39 10.32 -2.30
CA PHE A 28 -7.15 9.26 -1.33
C PHE A 28 -8.05 9.44 -0.10
N ALA A 29 -8.10 10.64 0.44
CA ALA A 29 -8.82 10.89 1.71
C ALA A 29 -10.31 10.61 1.59
N GLN A 30 -10.91 10.85 0.42
CA GLN A 30 -12.33 10.62 0.21
C GLN A 30 -12.65 9.20 -0.26
N GLY A 31 -11.65 8.34 -0.42
CA GLY A 31 -11.86 6.96 -0.80
C GLY A 31 -12.25 6.76 -2.26
N VAL A 32 -11.98 7.75 -3.12
CA VAL A 32 -12.34 7.67 -4.54
C VAL A 32 -11.67 6.48 -5.23
N LEU A 33 -10.43 6.16 -4.82
CA LEU A 33 -9.65 5.07 -5.41
C LEU A 33 -9.87 3.74 -4.69
N GLY A 34 -10.61 3.75 -3.60
CA GLY A 34 -10.85 2.60 -2.73
C GLY A 34 -10.56 2.97 -1.29
N ASP A 35 -10.92 2.06 -0.38
CA ASP A 35 -10.64 2.24 1.04
C ASP A 35 -9.28 1.65 1.38
N GLY A 36 -8.72 2.03 2.50
CA GLY A 36 -7.43 1.54 2.93
C GLY A 36 -6.87 2.31 4.10
N VAL A 37 -5.56 2.41 4.13
CA VAL A 37 -4.83 3.05 5.22
C VAL A 37 -3.54 3.63 4.64
N ALA A 38 -2.91 4.57 5.32
CA ALA A 38 -1.64 5.12 4.88
C ALA A 38 -0.57 4.94 5.96
N VAL A 39 0.68 4.94 5.52
CA VAL A 39 1.83 4.93 6.43
C VAL A 39 2.77 6.05 6.00
N CYS A 40 3.19 6.86 6.97
CA CYS A 40 4.24 7.85 6.72
C CYS A 40 5.58 7.17 7.04
N PRO A 41 6.40 6.86 6.03
CA PRO A 41 7.56 6.01 6.26
C PRO A 41 8.71 6.74 6.92
N THR A 42 9.48 6.01 7.73
CA THR A 42 10.75 6.47 8.29
C THR A 42 11.94 5.82 7.58
N GLU A 43 11.69 4.76 6.79
CA GLU A 43 12.70 4.11 5.96
C GLU A 43 12.17 3.94 4.55
N GLY A 44 13.04 4.10 3.58
CA GLY A 44 12.67 4.11 2.17
C GLY A 44 12.66 2.75 1.50
N VAL A 45 11.97 1.78 2.09
CA VAL A 45 11.80 0.45 1.49
C VAL A 45 10.33 0.06 1.58
N LEU A 46 9.69 -0.08 0.42
CA LEU A 46 8.32 -0.58 0.32
C LEU A 46 8.38 -2.09 0.16
N CYS A 47 7.68 -2.82 1.03
CA CYS A 47 7.69 -4.28 1.04
C CYS A 47 6.30 -4.83 0.76
N ALA A 48 6.24 -6.10 0.33
CA ALA A 48 4.97 -6.76 0.05
C ALA A 48 4.16 -6.92 1.34
N PRO A 49 2.89 -6.45 1.35
CA PRO A 49 2.06 -6.53 2.56
C PRO A 49 1.46 -7.90 2.80
N ALA A 50 1.57 -8.81 1.85
CA ALA A 50 1.04 -10.16 1.92
C ALA A 50 1.69 -10.98 0.81
N ASP A 51 1.54 -12.30 0.88
CA ASP A 51 1.92 -13.13 -0.26
C ASP A 51 1.03 -12.77 -1.44
N GLY A 52 1.61 -12.68 -2.61
CA GLY A 52 0.87 -12.31 -3.79
C GLY A 52 1.76 -12.10 -4.98
N ARG A 53 1.37 -11.19 -5.86
CA ARG A 53 2.05 -11.00 -7.13
C ARG A 53 1.96 -9.54 -7.54
N VAL A 54 3.07 -9.03 -8.08
CA VAL A 54 3.12 -7.67 -8.65
C VAL A 54 2.18 -7.61 -9.85
N GLY A 55 1.32 -6.62 -9.86
CA GLY A 55 0.46 -6.35 -11.02
C GLY A 55 1.18 -5.43 -11.99
N GLN A 56 0.75 -4.16 -12.01
CA GLN A 56 1.29 -3.16 -12.91
C GLN A 56 2.34 -2.32 -12.17
N LEU A 57 3.46 -2.04 -12.84
CA LEU A 57 4.45 -1.07 -12.36
C LEU A 57 4.21 0.23 -13.11
N PHE A 58 4.04 1.32 -12.38
CA PHE A 58 3.83 2.62 -13.01
C PHE A 58 5.14 3.14 -13.59
N GLU A 59 5.05 3.79 -14.73
CA GLU A 59 6.22 4.27 -15.46
C GLU A 59 7.10 5.17 -14.60
N SER A 60 6.50 6.04 -13.80
CA SER A 60 7.23 6.93 -12.90
C SER A 60 7.69 6.26 -11.61
N ARG A 61 7.52 4.95 -11.48
CA ARG A 61 8.07 4.09 -10.40
C ARG A 61 7.61 4.46 -8.99
N HIS A 62 6.68 5.38 -8.86
CA HIS A 62 6.18 5.83 -7.56
C HIS A 62 5.05 4.96 -7.05
N ALA A 63 4.47 4.11 -7.87
CA ALA A 63 3.30 3.30 -7.53
C ALA A 63 3.32 1.97 -8.27
N LEU A 64 2.63 1.01 -7.68
CA LEU A 64 2.40 -0.28 -8.33
C LEU A 64 1.08 -0.86 -7.83
N THR A 65 0.51 -1.77 -8.60
CA THR A 65 -0.60 -2.58 -8.12
C THR A 65 -0.06 -3.92 -7.65
N TYR A 66 -0.75 -4.52 -6.68
CA TYR A 66 -0.32 -5.76 -6.07
C TYR A 66 -1.53 -6.66 -5.87
N LEU A 67 -1.46 -7.89 -6.36
CA LEU A 67 -2.56 -8.85 -6.28
C LEU A 67 -2.28 -9.80 -5.15
N VAL A 68 -3.05 -9.67 -4.08
CA VAL A 68 -2.91 -10.53 -2.89
C VAL A 68 -3.49 -11.90 -3.20
N ASP A 69 -2.80 -12.95 -2.76
CA ASP A 69 -3.37 -14.30 -2.83
C ASP A 69 -4.68 -14.27 -2.06
N GLY A 70 -5.75 -14.77 -2.68
CA GLY A 70 -7.09 -14.70 -2.10
C GLY A 70 -7.98 -13.63 -2.70
N GLY A 71 -7.43 -12.67 -3.46
CA GLY A 71 -8.25 -11.83 -4.33
C GLY A 71 -8.23 -10.33 -4.10
N ALA A 72 -7.64 -9.84 -3.00
CA ALA A 72 -7.58 -8.40 -2.78
C ALA A 72 -6.64 -7.75 -3.80
N GLU A 73 -7.05 -6.60 -4.33
CA GLU A 73 -6.26 -5.85 -5.31
C GLU A 73 -5.83 -4.56 -4.66
N LEU A 74 -4.53 -4.34 -4.61
CA LEU A 74 -3.97 -3.19 -3.90
C LEU A 74 -3.35 -2.20 -4.86
N LEU A 75 -3.42 -0.93 -4.47
CA LEU A 75 -2.60 0.13 -5.03
C LEU A 75 -1.66 0.60 -3.92
N LEU A 76 -0.37 0.51 -4.17
CA LEU A 76 0.66 1.00 -3.25
C LEU A 76 1.27 2.24 -3.91
N HIS A 77 1.05 3.41 -3.30
CA HIS A 77 1.39 4.69 -3.93
C HIS A 77 2.36 5.44 -3.01
N ILE A 78 3.62 5.49 -3.41
CA ILE A 78 4.67 6.08 -2.56
C ILE A 78 4.64 7.59 -2.69
N GLY A 79 4.20 8.24 -1.62
CA GLY A 79 4.10 9.69 -1.58
C GLY A 79 2.86 10.23 -2.27
N LEU A 80 2.69 11.54 -2.20
CA LEU A 80 1.57 12.25 -2.82
C LEU A 80 2.12 13.13 -3.95
N ASP A 81 1.52 13.01 -5.13
CA ASP A 81 1.92 13.74 -6.34
C ASP A 81 3.35 13.43 -6.81
N THR A 82 3.93 12.35 -6.32
CA THR A 82 5.32 11.98 -6.61
C THR A 82 5.53 11.51 -8.04
N VAL A 83 4.46 11.32 -8.80
CA VAL A 83 4.54 11.09 -10.24
C VAL A 83 5.35 12.20 -10.93
N ALA A 84 5.28 13.41 -10.39
CA ALA A 84 5.99 14.57 -10.95
C ALA A 84 7.52 14.43 -10.85
N LEU A 85 8.03 13.52 -10.02
CA LEU A 85 9.46 13.29 -9.87
C LEU A 85 10.05 12.40 -10.97
N LYS A 86 9.21 11.85 -11.81
CA LYS A 86 9.59 11.11 -13.03
C LYS A 86 10.53 9.93 -12.74
N GLY A 87 10.34 9.31 -11.58
CA GLY A 87 11.08 8.10 -11.18
C GLY A 87 12.42 8.34 -10.52
N ALA A 88 12.87 9.57 -10.39
CA ALA A 88 14.23 9.86 -9.93
C ALA A 88 14.56 9.26 -8.56
N PRO A 89 13.70 9.39 -7.51
CA PRO A 89 14.06 8.86 -6.20
C PRO A 89 13.67 7.40 -5.99
N PHE A 90 13.18 6.70 -7.02
CA PHE A 90 12.62 5.35 -6.88
C PHE A 90 13.45 4.31 -7.62
N THR A 91 13.74 3.19 -6.94
CA THR A 91 14.41 2.04 -7.56
C THR A 91 13.51 0.82 -7.38
N VAL A 92 12.93 0.35 -8.47
CA VAL A 92 12.05 -0.82 -8.46
C VAL A 92 12.90 -2.08 -8.43
N LYS A 93 12.56 -3.02 -7.52
CA LYS A 93 13.31 -4.26 -7.33
C LYS A 93 12.61 -5.48 -7.89
N VAL A 94 11.43 -5.31 -8.47
CA VAL A 94 10.58 -6.42 -8.94
C VAL A 94 10.12 -6.15 -10.36
N ARG A 95 9.48 -7.15 -10.97
CA ARG A 95 8.88 -7.06 -12.31
C ARG A 95 7.40 -7.33 -12.25
N GLU A 96 6.69 -6.84 -13.26
CA GLU A 96 5.27 -7.19 -13.42
C GLU A 96 5.11 -8.71 -13.49
N GLY A 97 4.14 -9.22 -12.74
CA GLY A 97 3.85 -10.65 -12.69
C GLY A 97 4.67 -11.44 -11.69
N GLN A 98 5.67 -10.82 -11.05
CA GLN A 98 6.54 -11.53 -10.13
C GLN A 98 5.78 -11.92 -8.86
N SER A 99 5.91 -13.19 -8.45
CA SER A 99 5.37 -13.65 -7.18
C SER A 99 6.27 -13.19 -6.05
N CYS A 100 5.66 -12.71 -4.98
CA CYS A 100 6.39 -12.18 -3.83
C CYS A 100 5.84 -12.75 -2.55
N ALA A 101 6.74 -12.98 -1.59
CA ALA A 101 6.35 -13.33 -0.24
C ALA A 101 6.14 -12.06 0.58
N ARG A 102 5.29 -12.14 1.58
CA ARG A 102 5.09 -11.04 2.52
C ARG A 102 6.44 -10.57 3.07
N GLY A 103 6.67 -9.27 3.07
CA GLY A 103 7.91 -8.67 3.57
C GLY A 103 9.01 -8.51 2.53
N GLU A 104 8.82 -9.06 1.34
CA GLU A 104 9.82 -8.95 0.28
C GLU A 104 9.88 -7.52 -0.24
N GLY A 105 11.10 -6.99 -0.44
CA GLY A 105 11.28 -5.61 -0.90
C GLY A 105 10.81 -5.42 -2.34
N LEU A 106 10.00 -4.41 -2.56
CA LEU A 106 9.43 -4.10 -3.87
C LEU A 106 10.10 -2.87 -4.50
N VAL A 107 10.22 -1.80 -3.75
CA VAL A 107 10.78 -0.53 -4.22
C VAL A 107 11.61 0.09 -3.11
N VAL A 108 12.80 0.57 -3.47
CA VAL A 108 13.63 1.37 -2.58
C VAL A 108 13.50 2.82 -3.02
N PHE A 109 13.32 3.74 -2.07
CA PHE A 109 13.13 5.14 -2.42
C PHE A 109 13.86 6.06 -1.44
N ASP A 110 14.16 7.27 -1.91
CA ASP A 110 14.93 8.24 -1.14
C ASP A 110 13.97 9.26 -0.51
N ILE A 111 13.66 9.06 0.77
CA ILE A 111 12.75 9.93 1.52
C ILE A 111 13.25 11.38 1.52
N GLY A 112 14.56 11.55 1.74
CA GLY A 112 15.15 12.88 1.78
C GLY A 112 14.99 13.62 0.46
N ALA A 113 15.20 12.92 -0.66
CA ALA A 113 15.04 13.51 -1.99
C ALA A 113 13.60 13.91 -2.26
N ILE A 114 12.65 13.07 -1.87
CA ILE A 114 11.22 13.36 -2.06
C ILE A 114 10.84 14.62 -1.28
N ARG A 115 11.24 14.69 -0.02
CA ARG A 115 10.96 15.85 0.82
C ARG A 115 11.65 17.11 0.33
N ALA A 116 12.92 16.99 -0.10
CA ALA A 116 13.66 18.12 -0.62
C ALA A 116 13.02 18.70 -1.87
N ALA A 117 12.33 17.87 -2.64
CA ALA A 117 11.58 18.32 -3.83
C ALA A 117 10.23 18.94 -3.48
N GLY A 118 9.85 18.93 -2.19
CA GLY A 118 8.61 19.56 -1.73
C GLY A 118 7.41 18.64 -1.68
N TYR A 119 7.62 17.31 -1.73
CA TYR A 119 6.52 16.34 -1.75
C TYR A 119 6.38 15.62 -0.42
N ASP A 120 5.15 15.18 -0.15
CA ASP A 120 4.80 14.41 1.04
C ASP A 120 5.11 12.94 0.77
N VAL A 121 5.81 12.27 1.71
CA VAL A 121 6.16 10.85 1.54
C VAL A 121 5.08 9.91 2.05
N THR A 122 4.00 10.41 2.63
CA THR A 122 2.88 9.58 3.07
C THR A 122 2.46 8.63 1.96
N THR A 123 2.35 7.34 2.31
CA THR A 123 2.16 6.28 1.32
C THR A 123 0.85 5.57 1.57
N PRO A 124 -0.19 5.85 0.77
CA PRO A 124 -1.44 5.11 0.87
C PRO A 124 -1.29 3.67 0.39
N MET A 125 -1.91 2.75 1.14
CA MET A 125 -2.14 1.38 0.72
C MET A 125 -3.65 1.24 0.52
N ILE A 126 -4.08 1.17 -0.72
CA ILE A 126 -5.50 1.21 -1.11
C ILE A 126 -5.92 -0.18 -1.55
N VAL A 127 -7.08 -0.62 -1.06
CA VAL A 127 -7.73 -1.84 -1.56
C VAL A 127 -8.67 -1.38 -2.67
N SER A 128 -8.28 -1.60 -3.92
CA SER A 128 -9.02 -1.08 -5.07
C SER A 128 -10.39 -1.70 -5.20
N ASN A 129 -10.51 -2.99 -4.81
CA ASN A 129 -11.80 -3.69 -4.79
C ASN A 129 -12.39 -3.74 -3.37
N SER A 130 -12.26 -2.63 -2.63
CA SER A 130 -12.69 -2.58 -1.23
C SER A 130 -14.19 -2.77 -1.04
N GLU A 131 -15.00 -2.55 -2.07
CA GLU A 131 -16.43 -2.80 -1.98
C GLU A 131 -16.75 -4.27 -1.72
N ASP A 132 -15.82 -5.18 -2.02
CA ASP A 132 -15.99 -6.60 -1.77
C ASP A 132 -15.63 -7.02 -0.35
N TYR A 133 -15.13 -6.08 0.46
CA TYR A 133 -14.58 -6.39 1.78
C TYR A 133 -15.10 -5.45 2.84
N THR A 134 -15.08 -5.95 4.08
CA THR A 134 -15.12 -5.10 5.28
C THR A 134 -13.69 -4.95 5.76
N LEU A 135 -13.27 -3.72 6.02
CA LEU A 135 -11.90 -3.42 6.41
C LEU A 135 -11.83 -3.02 7.87
N LYS A 136 -10.82 -3.54 8.57
CA LYS A 136 -10.57 -3.17 9.96
C LYS A 136 -9.09 -2.84 10.11
N VAL A 137 -8.81 -1.64 10.62
CA VAL A 137 -7.43 -1.22 10.89
C VAL A 137 -6.97 -1.86 12.20
N LEU A 138 -5.83 -2.55 12.16
CA LEU A 138 -5.33 -3.34 13.28
C LEU A 138 -4.23 -2.64 14.07
N ALA A 139 -3.61 -1.59 13.54
CA ALA A 139 -2.48 -0.94 14.18
C ALA A 139 -2.61 0.58 14.11
N ARG A 140 -2.01 1.23 15.08
CA ARG A 140 -1.93 2.69 15.18
C ARG A 140 -0.53 3.08 15.62
N GLY A 141 -0.13 4.31 15.35
CA GLY A 141 1.18 4.80 15.75
C GLY A 141 2.29 4.18 14.92
N GLU A 142 3.42 3.93 15.55
CA GLU A 142 4.60 3.41 14.87
C GLU A 142 4.48 1.92 14.62
N VAL A 143 4.86 1.49 13.43
CA VAL A 143 4.87 0.06 13.06
C VAL A 143 6.16 -0.27 12.31
N ASP A 144 6.55 -1.53 12.39
CA ASP A 144 7.61 -2.08 11.54
C ASP A 144 6.99 -2.75 10.31
N VAL A 145 7.82 -2.98 9.31
CA VAL A 145 7.43 -3.83 8.18
C VAL A 145 6.98 -5.18 8.71
N GLY A 146 5.86 -5.65 8.21
CA GLY A 146 5.33 -6.97 8.59
C GLY A 146 4.38 -6.95 9.77
N ALA A 147 4.23 -5.81 10.47
CA ALA A 147 3.24 -5.71 11.54
C ALA A 147 1.83 -5.81 10.94
N PRO A 148 0.92 -6.59 11.55
CA PRO A 148 -0.46 -6.64 11.07
C PRO A 148 -1.07 -5.25 11.03
N LEU A 149 -1.61 -4.84 9.89
CA LEU A 149 -2.07 -3.47 9.69
C LEU A 149 -3.54 -3.38 9.34
N LEU A 150 -4.02 -4.24 8.47
CA LEU A 150 -5.38 -4.15 7.95
C LEU A 150 -5.96 -5.54 7.79
N CYS A 151 -7.13 -5.77 8.36
CA CYS A 151 -7.85 -7.03 8.19
C CYS A 151 -8.95 -6.82 7.15
N LEU A 152 -8.98 -7.69 6.15
CA LEU A 152 -9.99 -7.69 5.12
C LEU A 152 -10.88 -8.92 5.33
N ARG A 153 -12.18 -8.69 5.43
CA ARG A 153 -13.14 -9.78 5.50
C ARG A 153 -14.04 -9.67 4.28
N ARG A 154 -14.06 -10.72 3.46
CA ARG A 154 -14.89 -10.71 2.26
C ARG A 154 -16.36 -10.66 2.66
N LYS A 155 -17.12 -9.78 2.02
CA LYS A 155 -18.57 -9.70 2.23
C LYS A 155 -19.22 -10.92 1.65
N GLU A 156 -20.30 -11.37 2.30
CA GLU A 156 -21.05 -12.50 1.80
C GLU A 156 -21.77 -12.12 0.52
N ALA A 157 -21.83 -13.07 -0.40
CA ALA A 157 -22.57 -12.86 -1.63
C ALA A 157 -24.05 -12.76 -1.31
N LYS A 158 -24.72 -11.80 -1.95
CA LYS A 158 -26.17 -11.69 -1.83
C LYS A 158 -26.85 -12.64 -2.79
N LYS A 159 -27.98 -13.13 -2.38
CA LYS A 159 -28.75 -14.07 -3.20
C LYS A 159 -29.99 -13.44 -3.75
#